data_c5b56263f05870f8eee22622dddb30bf
#
_entry.id   c5b56263f05870f8eee22622dddb30bf
#
_cell.length_a   1.000
_cell.length_b   1.000
_cell.length_c   1.000
_cell.angle_alpha   90.00
_cell.angle_beta   90.00
_cell.angle_gamma   90.00
#
_symmetry.space_group_name_H-M   'P 1'
#
loop_
_entity.id
_entity.type
_entity.pdbx_description
1 polymer ?
#
loop_
_entity_poly.entity_id
_entity_poly.type
_entity_poly.pdbx_seq_one_letter_code
_entity_poly.pdbx_strand_id
1 'polypeptide(L)'
;MELAVDSIRKAVAEAEAMSGRKITTVSAALTGKYLHSVNRKGRLVLRENEVTAQDVQRVTRLAMAFDPKSDSRGRGDDDRVVSHLVKGYTLDNDTATLIAEPVGMSGNVIHAHVHLAVGSESIVANLIRCIRRAGLDVEALILQPWASAASCLTPTDKELGVIMMDFGAGSVDLACYERSRIEKTEVIPVGGNLFTRDIAGVLGCSLDDADDLKPAYAHIGMRPGDDYETIRYVCEATREEKVVPCRKLVEVVTCRAEEILKVIRDRFLAPENWLQRAAGGIVITGGCTRMPGFAELVAKVMQLPVRLASPGHKEGNGSEDLIGVEDSTAIGVIIETVRRRRLSGKARAADGHLGGFMAGFKRMIFGDFSG
;
A
#
# COMPACT_ATOMS: atom_id res chain seq x y z
N MET A 1 -4.53 23.18 0.41
CA MET A 1 -5.85 22.55 0.07
C MET A 1 -6.23 22.82 -1.38
N GLU A 2 -6.15 24.04 -1.89
CA GLU A 2 -6.53 24.33 -3.30
C GLU A 2 -5.79 23.46 -4.30
N LEU A 3 -4.45 23.39 -4.22
CA LEU A 3 -3.64 22.55 -5.11
C LEU A 3 -4.10 21.07 -5.11
N ALA A 4 -4.50 20.53 -3.96
CA ALA A 4 -5.01 19.17 -3.88
C ALA A 4 -6.38 19.04 -4.57
N VAL A 5 -7.27 20.02 -4.40
CA VAL A 5 -8.57 20.05 -5.09
C VAL A 5 -8.39 20.11 -6.59
N ASP A 6 -7.47 20.94 -7.07
CA ASP A 6 -7.20 21.10 -8.51
C ASP A 6 -6.57 19.83 -9.11
N SER A 7 -5.64 19.18 -8.38
CA SER A 7 -5.09 17.87 -8.80
C SER A 7 -6.17 16.78 -8.90
N ILE A 8 -7.10 16.74 -7.93
CA ILE A 8 -8.23 15.79 -7.98
C ILE A 8 -9.13 16.08 -9.18
N ARG A 9 -9.47 17.34 -9.41
CA ARG A 9 -10.30 17.75 -10.57
C ARG A 9 -9.65 17.37 -11.90
N LYS A 10 -8.35 17.61 -12.03
CA LYS A 10 -7.58 17.27 -13.23
C LYS A 10 -7.62 15.77 -13.49
N ALA A 11 -7.30 14.94 -12.49
CA ALA A 11 -7.31 13.49 -12.62
C ALA A 11 -8.70 12.94 -12.96
N VAL A 12 -9.78 13.51 -12.37
CA VAL A 12 -11.15 13.12 -12.67
C VAL A 12 -11.54 13.52 -14.09
N ALA A 13 -11.19 14.73 -14.54
CA ALA A 13 -11.49 15.17 -15.90
C ALA A 13 -10.81 14.29 -16.96
N GLU A 14 -9.55 13.89 -16.72
CA GLU A 14 -8.83 12.94 -17.58
C GLU A 14 -9.52 11.57 -17.60
N ALA A 15 -9.90 11.03 -16.44
CA ALA A 15 -10.60 9.75 -16.35
C ALA A 15 -12.00 9.79 -17.01
N GLU A 16 -12.74 10.89 -16.87
CA GLU A 16 -14.01 11.11 -17.56
C GLU A 16 -13.84 11.18 -19.09
N ALA A 17 -12.78 11.88 -19.56
CA ALA A 17 -12.46 11.95 -20.98
C ALA A 17 -12.11 10.57 -21.56
N MET A 18 -11.33 9.76 -20.83
CA MET A 18 -10.96 8.41 -21.24
C MET A 18 -12.15 7.43 -21.23
N SER A 19 -13.01 7.53 -20.22
CA SER A 19 -14.11 6.57 -20.03
C SER A 19 -15.42 6.96 -20.74
N GLY A 20 -15.58 8.21 -21.14
CA GLY A 20 -16.83 8.77 -21.65
C GLY A 20 -17.95 8.81 -20.60
N ARG A 21 -17.64 8.67 -19.30
CA ARG A 21 -18.61 8.61 -18.21
C ARG A 21 -18.35 9.68 -17.18
N LYS A 22 -19.41 10.26 -16.62
CA LYS A 22 -19.31 11.20 -15.50
C LYS A 22 -19.02 10.44 -14.20
N ILE A 23 -18.05 10.94 -13.45
CA ILE A 23 -17.63 10.39 -12.15
C ILE A 23 -18.22 11.25 -11.04
N THR A 24 -18.99 10.65 -10.14
CA THR A 24 -19.60 11.32 -9.00
C THR A 24 -19.09 10.79 -7.65
N THR A 25 -18.51 9.59 -7.65
CA THR A 25 -18.10 8.90 -6.43
C THR A 25 -16.71 8.28 -6.64
N VAL A 26 -15.85 8.40 -5.62
CA VAL A 26 -14.50 7.87 -5.66
C VAL A 26 -14.15 7.12 -4.38
N SER A 27 -13.26 6.14 -4.50
CA SER A 27 -12.53 5.58 -3.37
C SER A 27 -11.12 6.15 -3.34
N ALA A 28 -10.58 6.41 -2.16
CA ALA A 28 -9.26 7.02 -2.01
C ALA A 28 -8.34 6.15 -1.15
N ALA A 29 -7.05 6.10 -1.55
CA ALA A 29 -6.01 5.53 -0.73
C ALA A 29 -5.60 6.51 0.38
N LEU A 30 -5.30 5.96 1.55
CA LEU A 30 -4.74 6.69 2.68
C LEU A 30 -3.29 6.27 2.90
N THR A 31 -2.40 7.23 2.91
CA THR A 31 -1.00 7.07 3.34
C THR A 31 -0.55 8.29 4.13
N GLY A 32 0.56 8.17 4.84
CA GLY A 32 1.19 9.27 5.55
C GLY A 32 1.64 8.90 6.97
N LYS A 33 2.59 9.67 7.48
CA LYS A 33 3.23 9.47 8.80
C LYS A 33 2.29 9.54 10.01
N TYR A 34 1.07 10.00 9.81
CA TYR A 34 0.02 10.09 10.83
C TYR A 34 -0.81 8.81 10.96
N LEU A 35 -0.55 7.83 10.11
CA LEU A 35 -1.21 6.52 10.13
C LEU A 35 -0.34 5.49 10.84
N HIS A 36 -0.98 4.62 11.62
CA HIS A 36 -0.39 3.43 12.20
C HIS A 36 -1.42 2.32 12.30
N SER A 37 -1.00 1.11 12.56
CA SER A 37 -1.92 -0.01 12.69
C SER A 37 -1.87 -0.64 14.08
N VAL A 38 -3.03 -1.18 14.50
CA VAL A 38 -3.19 -1.88 15.78
C VAL A 38 -4.01 -3.13 15.57
N ASN A 39 -3.55 -4.27 16.09
CA ASN A 39 -4.35 -5.48 16.17
C ASN A 39 -5.18 -5.47 17.45
N ARG A 40 -6.49 -5.73 17.33
CA ARG A 40 -7.42 -5.75 18.44
C ARG A 40 -8.22 -7.05 18.46
N LYS A 41 -8.63 -7.45 19.65
CA LYS A 41 -9.50 -8.60 19.89
C LYS A 41 -10.73 -8.14 20.65
N GLY A 42 -11.91 -8.37 20.08
CA GLY A 42 -13.20 -8.22 20.77
C GLY A 42 -13.63 -9.54 21.38
N ARG A 43 -14.37 -9.50 22.49
CA ARG A 43 -14.92 -10.69 23.17
C ARG A 43 -16.41 -10.48 23.43
N LEU A 44 -17.21 -11.50 23.13
CA LEU A 44 -18.64 -11.52 23.42
C LEU A 44 -19.03 -12.91 23.96
N VAL A 45 -19.74 -12.94 25.09
CA VAL A 45 -20.40 -14.16 25.60
C VAL A 45 -21.71 -14.32 24.85
N LEU A 46 -21.93 -15.48 24.27
CA LEU A 46 -23.14 -15.84 23.55
C LEU A 46 -24.28 -16.07 24.53
N ARG A 47 -25.49 -15.67 24.15
CA ARG A 47 -26.70 -15.95 24.97
C ARG A 47 -27.25 -17.34 24.75
N GLU A 48 -27.17 -17.76 23.50
CA GLU A 48 -27.50 -19.11 23.04
C GLU A 48 -26.20 -19.75 22.57
N ASN A 49 -26.11 -21.07 22.66
CA ASN A 49 -24.87 -21.79 22.33
C ASN A 49 -24.61 -21.84 20.80
N GLU A 50 -25.18 -20.92 20.02
CA GLU A 50 -25.03 -20.81 18.59
C GLU A 50 -24.75 -19.35 18.20
N VAL A 51 -23.81 -19.15 17.28
CA VAL A 51 -23.42 -17.82 16.81
C VAL A 51 -24.43 -17.28 15.82
N THR A 52 -25.00 -16.13 16.11
CA THR A 52 -25.90 -15.41 15.21
C THR A 52 -25.16 -14.33 14.42
N ALA A 53 -25.77 -13.87 13.31
CA ALA A 53 -25.25 -12.74 12.55
C ALA A 53 -25.17 -11.45 13.40
N GLN A 54 -26.07 -11.28 14.38
CA GLN A 54 -26.04 -10.16 15.31
C GLN A 54 -24.84 -10.23 16.27
N ASP A 55 -24.48 -11.43 16.73
CA ASP A 55 -23.32 -11.62 17.59
C ASP A 55 -22.02 -11.31 16.85
N VAL A 56 -21.92 -11.71 15.60
CA VAL A 56 -20.79 -11.37 14.72
C VAL A 56 -20.63 -9.86 14.56
N GLN A 57 -21.72 -9.14 14.28
CA GLN A 57 -21.69 -7.68 14.18
C GLN A 57 -21.31 -7.02 15.51
N ARG A 58 -21.85 -7.56 16.62
CA ARG A 58 -21.63 -7.01 17.96
C ARG A 58 -20.18 -7.23 18.43
N VAL A 59 -19.63 -8.43 18.27
CA VAL A 59 -18.25 -8.73 18.67
C VAL A 59 -17.24 -7.97 17.79
N THR A 60 -17.52 -7.81 16.49
CA THR A 60 -16.70 -7.00 15.60
C THR A 60 -16.69 -5.53 16.04
N ARG A 61 -17.85 -4.98 16.42
CA ARG A 61 -17.93 -3.60 16.95
C ARG A 61 -17.14 -3.46 18.25
N LEU A 62 -17.19 -4.45 19.14
CA LEU A 62 -16.38 -4.45 20.36
C LEU A 62 -14.88 -4.48 20.06
N ALA A 63 -14.46 -5.25 19.06
CA ALA A 63 -13.06 -5.29 18.63
C ALA A 63 -12.59 -3.95 18.02
N MET A 64 -13.50 -3.20 17.39
CA MET A 64 -13.21 -1.89 16.79
C MET A 64 -13.18 -0.75 17.81
N ALA A 65 -13.59 -0.98 19.07
CA ALA A 65 -13.53 0.05 20.10
C ALA A 65 -12.06 0.44 20.35
N PHE A 66 -11.73 1.68 20.02
CA PHE A 66 -10.39 2.26 20.16
C PHE A 66 -10.43 3.47 21.09
N ASP A 67 -9.55 3.47 22.07
CA ASP A 67 -9.34 4.61 22.96
C ASP A 67 -7.91 5.12 22.75
N PRO A 68 -7.72 6.33 22.18
CA PRO A 68 -6.39 6.90 21.94
C PRO A 68 -5.52 6.97 23.20
N LYS A 69 -6.14 7.19 24.37
CA LYS A 69 -5.42 7.33 25.64
C LYS A 69 -4.88 6.02 26.20
N SER A 70 -5.51 4.90 25.84
CA SER A 70 -5.11 3.58 26.30
C SER A 70 -4.10 2.90 25.36
N ASP A 71 -3.86 3.45 24.18
CA ASP A 71 -2.94 2.88 23.20
C ASP A 71 -1.56 3.55 23.31
N SER A 72 -0.55 2.77 23.72
CA SER A 72 0.85 3.22 23.82
C SER A 72 1.47 3.68 22.48
N ARG A 73 0.83 3.35 21.34
CA ARG A 73 1.20 3.80 19.99
C ARG A 73 0.45 5.05 19.56
N GLY A 74 -0.55 5.49 20.33
CA GLY A 74 -1.32 6.70 20.04
C GLY A 74 -0.38 7.90 19.93
N ARG A 75 -0.36 8.53 18.75
CA ARG A 75 0.48 9.68 18.44
C ARG A 75 -0.20 11.02 18.76
N GLY A 76 -1.49 10.98 19.11
CA GLY A 76 -2.26 12.17 19.46
C GLY A 76 -3.66 11.88 19.98
N ASP A 77 -4.23 12.83 20.73
CA ASP A 77 -5.61 12.77 21.24
C ASP A 77 -6.67 12.78 20.12
N ASP A 78 -6.26 13.13 18.89
CA ASP A 78 -7.06 13.22 17.67
C ASP A 78 -7.10 11.88 16.89
N ASP A 79 -6.43 10.84 17.37
CA ASP A 79 -6.37 9.55 16.70
C ASP A 79 -7.72 8.84 16.74
N ARG A 80 -8.17 8.35 15.58
CA ARG A 80 -9.41 7.59 15.39
C ARG A 80 -9.18 6.40 14.47
N VAL A 81 -10.05 5.41 14.56
CA VAL A 81 -10.08 4.31 13.58
C VAL A 81 -10.59 4.86 12.25
N VAL A 82 -9.72 4.87 11.25
CA VAL A 82 -10.02 5.38 9.89
C VAL A 82 -10.41 4.27 8.94
N SER A 83 -9.94 3.04 9.19
CA SER A 83 -10.31 1.86 8.43
C SER A 83 -10.02 0.58 9.24
N HIS A 84 -10.62 -0.56 8.85
CA HIS A 84 -10.38 -1.83 9.52
C HIS A 84 -10.47 -3.02 8.56
N LEU A 85 -9.80 -4.10 8.92
CA LEU A 85 -9.91 -5.42 8.30
C LEU A 85 -10.24 -6.46 9.37
N VAL A 86 -11.30 -7.24 9.16
CA VAL A 86 -11.60 -8.40 10.00
C VAL A 86 -10.69 -9.53 9.58
N LYS A 87 -9.86 -10.02 10.51
CA LYS A 87 -8.93 -11.13 10.29
C LYS A 87 -9.63 -12.49 10.40
N GLY A 88 -10.71 -12.56 11.18
CA GLY A 88 -11.51 -13.75 11.45
C GLY A 88 -11.99 -13.80 12.89
N TYR A 89 -12.58 -14.94 13.26
CA TYR A 89 -13.19 -15.17 14.55
C TYR A 89 -12.63 -16.44 15.19
N THR A 90 -12.65 -16.51 16.52
CA THR A 90 -12.38 -17.74 17.28
C THR A 90 -13.51 -18.00 18.26
N LEU A 91 -13.76 -19.27 18.57
CA LEU A 91 -14.77 -19.69 19.54
C LEU A 91 -14.11 -20.28 20.79
N ASP A 92 -14.69 -19.96 21.91
CA ASP A 92 -14.26 -20.44 23.23
C ASP A 92 -12.77 -20.22 23.50
N ASN A 93 -12.02 -21.29 23.80
CA ASN A 93 -10.58 -21.22 24.09
C ASN A 93 -9.70 -21.54 22.89
N ASP A 94 -10.26 -21.77 21.70
CA ASP A 94 -9.44 -21.94 20.50
C ASP A 94 -8.88 -20.56 20.08
N THR A 95 -7.57 -20.44 20.16
CA THR A 95 -6.85 -19.24 19.74
C THR A 95 -6.05 -19.44 18.45
N ALA A 96 -6.02 -20.68 17.94
CA ALA A 96 -5.15 -21.06 16.84
C ALA A 96 -5.83 -20.93 15.47
N THR A 97 -7.11 -21.33 15.38
CA THR A 97 -7.83 -21.40 14.11
C THR A 97 -8.81 -20.25 13.97
N LEU A 98 -8.51 -19.28 13.08
CA LEU A 98 -9.47 -18.24 12.75
C LEU A 98 -10.50 -18.72 11.73
N ILE A 99 -11.74 -18.53 12.08
CA ILE A 99 -12.94 -18.87 11.31
C ILE A 99 -13.36 -17.63 10.51
N ALA A 100 -13.60 -17.76 9.22
CA ALA A 100 -14.04 -16.64 8.38
C ALA A 100 -15.55 -16.36 8.55
N GLU A 101 -16.36 -17.43 8.63
CA GLU A 101 -17.83 -17.36 8.72
C GLU A 101 -18.30 -18.20 9.92
N PRO A 102 -18.40 -17.60 11.11
CA PRO A 102 -18.74 -18.33 12.34
C PRO A 102 -20.26 -18.51 12.55
N VAL A 103 -21.13 -17.90 11.74
CA VAL A 103 -22.60 -17.97 11.91
C VAL A 103 -23.08 -19.42 11.82
N GLY A 104 -23.91 -19.84 12.79
CA GLY A 104 -24.43 -21.20 12.91
C GLY A 104 -23.50 -22.19 13.66
N MET A 105 -22.30 -21.75 14.04
CA MET A 105 -21.37 -22.57 14.82
C MET A 105 -21.72 -22.52 16.30
N SER A 106 -21.53 -23.65 17.00
CA SER A 106 -21.77 -23.75 18.44
C SER A 106 -20.58 -23.27 19.26
N GLY A 107 -20.85 -22.55 20.34
CA GLY A 107 -19.85 -22.04 21.28
C GLY A 107 -20.47 -21.24 22.41
N ASN A 108 -19.66 -20.89 23.42
CA ASN A 108 -20.09 -20.05 24.55
C ASN A 108 -19.57 -18.63 24.44
N VAL A 109 -18.40 -18.46 23.82
CA VAL A 109 -17.72 -17.18 23.67
C VAL A 109 -17.20 -17.03 22.25
N ILE A 110 -17.52 -15.93 21.61
CA ILE A 110 -16.93 -15.57 20.32
C ILE A 110 -15.94 -14.44 20.49
N HIS A 111 -14.82 -14.52 19.78
CA HIS A 111 -13.85 -13.44 19.67
C HIS A 111 -13.73 -13.00 18.22
N ALA A 112 -13.71 -11.69 18.00
CA ALA A 112 -13.35 -11.11 16.69
C ALA A 112 -11.92 -10.60 16.75
N HIS A 113 -11.12 -10.92 15.74
CA HIS A 113 -9.77 -10.41 15.56
C HIS A 113 -9.80 -9.39 14.42
N VAL A 114 -9.37 -8.16 14.70
CA VAL A 114 -9.39 -7.08 13.73
C VAL A 114 -8.03 -6.40 13.63
N HIS A 115 -7.68 -5.96 12.43
CA HIS A 115 -6.56 -5.09 12.16
C HIS A 115 -7.13 -3.70 11.89
N LEU A 116 -6.79 -2.73 12.73
CA LEU A 116 -7.28 -1.36 12.67
C LEU A 116 -6.20 -0.47 12.05
N ALA A 117 -6.60 0.38 11.13
CA ALA A 117 -5.85 1.57 10.74
C ALA A 117 -6.32 2.74 11.59
N VAL A 118 -5.39 3.35 12.28
CA VAL A 118 -5.62 4.49 13.18
C VAL A 118 -4.86 5.69 12.65
N GLY A 119 -5.47 6.86 12.74
CA GLY A 119 -4.83 8.09 12.30
C GLY A 119 -5.57 9.33 12.72
N SER A 120 -4.95 10.49 12.49
CA SER A 120 -5.52 11.79 12.83
C SER A 120 -6.84 12.04 12.12
N GLU A 121 -7.91 12.23 12.87
CA GLU A 121 -9.26 12.53 12.36
C GLU A 121 -9.25 13.81 11.52
N SER A 122 -8.54 14.84 11.97
CA SER A 122 -8.48 16.13 11.29
C SER A 122 -7.83 16.03 9.91
N ILE A 123 -6.78 15.23 9.75
CA ILE A 123 -6.10 15.03 8.46
C ILE A 123 -6.99 14.25 7.50
N VAL A 124 -7.64 13.18 7.98
CA VAL A 124 -8.57 12.39 7.17
C VAL A 124 -9.78 13.24 6.75
N ALA A 125 -10.33 14.05 7.68
CA ALA A 125 -11.42 14.98 7.37
C ALA A 125 -11.02 16.01 6.32
N ASN A 126 -9.77 16.49 6.34
CA ASN A 126 -9.25 17.41 5.33
C ASN A 126 -9.18 16.77 3.94
N LEU A 127 -8.74 15.50 3.84
CA LEU A 127 -8.75 14.76 2.57
C LEU A 127 -10.18 14.62 2.03
N ILE A 128 -11.13 14.18 2.86
CA ILE A 128 -12.54 14.05 2.48
C ILE A 128 -13.08 15.40 2.02
N ARG A 129 -12.74 16.49 2.70
CA ARG A 129 -13.15 17.84 2.32
C ARG A 129 -12.59 18.27 0.97
N CYS A 130 -11.32 17.93 0.66
CA CYS A 130 -10.75 18.20 -0.67
C CYS A 130 -11.51 17.46 -1.77
N ILE A 131 -11.81 16.18 -1.56
CA ILE A 131 -12.56 15.36 -2.52
C ILE A 131 -13.97 15.94 -2.75
N ARG A 132 -14.68 16.30 -1.67
CA ARG A 132 -16.01 16.91 -1.77
C ARG A 132 -15.98 18.28 -2.45
N ARG A 133 -14.97 19.11 -2.21
CA ARG A 133 -14.77 20.39 -2.90
C ARG A 133 -14.45 20.21 -4.39
N ALA A 134 -13.91 19.07 -4.78
CA ALA A 134 -13.78 18.72 -6.18
C ALA A 134 -15.09 18.27 -6.84
N GLY A 135 -16.20 18.16 -6.09
CA GLY A 135 -17.53 17.79 -6.57
C GLY A 135 -17.81 16.28 -6.51
N LEU A 136 -17.10 15.54 -5.66
CA LEU A 136 -17.15 14.08 -5.59
C LEU A 136 -17.58 13.60 -4.20
N ASP A 137 -18.28 12.46 -4.15
CA ASP A 137 -18.54 11.74 -2.92
C ASP A 137 -17.46 10.67 -2.66
N VAL A 138 -17.16 10.43 -1.38
CA VAL A 138 -16.20 9.39 -0.96
C VAL A 138 -16.96 8.11 -0.62
N GLU A 139 -16.72 7.05 -1.38
CA GLU A 139 -17.30 5.74 -1.13
C GLU A 139 -16.51 4.95 -0.07
N ALA A 140 -15.19 4.92 -0.20
CA ALA A 140 -14.33 4.21 0.73
C ALA A 140 -12.98 4.90 0.90
N LEU A 141 -12.42 4.76 2.10
CA LEU A 141 -11.02 5.07 2.41
C LEU A 141 -10.31 3.74 2.68
N ILE A 142 -9.21 3.51 1.97
CA ILE A 142 -8.46 2.26 2.01
C ILE A 142 -7.01 2.59 2.33
N LEU A 143 -6.42 1.90 3.30
CA LEU A 143 -5.01 2.10 3.62
C LEU A 143 -4.14 1.67 2.43
N GLN A 144 -3.17 2.50 2.04
CA GLN A 144 -2.31 2.24 0.87
C GLN A 144 -1.60 0.88 0.96
N PRO A 145 -0.96 0.47 2.08
CA PRO A 145 -0.34 -0.86 2.18
C PRO A 145 -1.34 -2.01 1.96
N TRP A 146 -2.61 -1.85 2.31
CA TRP A 146 -3.63 -2.89 2.04
C TRP A 146 -3.99 -2.96 0.56
N ALA A 147 -4.11 -1.79 -0.06
CA ALA A 147 -4.40 -1.69 -1.49
C ALA A 147 -3.28 -2.34 -2.31
N SER A 148 -2.03 -1.92 -2.11
CA SER A 148 -0.88 -2.48 -2.84
C SER A 148 -0.75 -4.00 -2.61
N ALA A 149 -0.99 -4.47 -1.37
CA ALA A 149 -1.00 -5.91 -1.07
C ALA A 149 -2.17 -6.67 -1.72
N ALA A 150 -3.31 -6.02 -1.95
CA ALA A 150 -4.45 -6.64 -2.63
C ALA A 150 -4.20 -6.85 -4.12
N SER A 151 -3.41 -5.99 -4.75
CA SER A 151 -3.09 -6.06 -6.18
C SER A 151 -1.85 -6.92 -6.49
N CYS A 152 -0.87 -6.98 -5.57
CA CYS A 152 0.44 -7.57 -5.83
C CYS A 152 0.68 -8.94 -5.19
N LEU A 153 -0.05 -9.31 -4.13
CA LEU A 153 0.16 -10.55 -3.40
C LEU A 153 -0.84 -11.63 -3.80
N THR A 154 -0.30 -12.81 -4.08
CA THR A 154 -1.10 -14.03 -4.30
C THR A 154 -1.63 -14.60 -2.97
N PRO A 155 -2.64 -15.47 -2.99
CA PRO A 155 -3.06 -16.21 -1.80
C PRO A 155 -1.92 -17.04 -1.19
N THR A 156 -1.06 -17.64 -2.02
CA THR A 156 0.11 -18.42 -1.58
C THR A 156 1.13 -17.55 -0.85
N ASP A 157 1.44 -16.35 -1.35
CA ASP A 157 2.34 -15.41 -0.66
C ASP A 157 1.83 -15.13 0.76
N LYS A 158 0.53 -14.83 0.88
CA LYS A 158 -0.10 -14.51 2.17
C LYS A 158 -0.11 -15.69 3.14
N GLU A 159 -0.30 -16.90 2.63
CA GLU A 159 -0.30 -18.13 3.44
C GLU A 159 1.08 -18.46 3.97
N LEU A 160 2.11 -18.41 3.12
CA LEU A 160 3.50 -18.69 3.50
C LEU A 160 4.09 -17.64 4.45
N GLY A 161 3.51 -16.45 4.49
CA GLY A 161 4.08 -15.30 5.17
C GLY A 161 4.99 -14.49 4.25
N VAL A 162 4.67 -13.22 4.07
CA VAL A 162 5.32 -12.33 3.11
C VAL A 162 5.40 -10.91 3.65
N ILE A 163 6.45 -10.22 3.28
CA ILE A 163 6.62 -8.77 3.49
C ILE A 163 6.38 -8.07 2.15
N MET A 164 5.37 -7.22 2.10
CA MET A 164 5.08 -6.34 0.96
C MET A 164 5.64 -4.96 1.25
N MET A 165 6.37 -4.37 0.30
CA MET A 165 6.89 -3.01 0.36
C MET A 165 6.54 -2.24 -0.91
N ASP A 166 5.81 -1.15 -0.78
CA ASP A 166 5.49 -0.22 -1.87
C ASP A 166 6.39 1.02 -1.74
N PHE A 167 7.37 1.14 -2.62
CA PHE A 167 8.34 2.24 -2.63
C PHE A 167 7.83 3.40 -3.49
N GLY A 168 7.02 4.28 -2.87
CA GLY A 168 6.48 5.47 -3.49
C GLY A 168 7.43 6.67 -3.51
N ALA A 169 6.93 7.81 -3.97
CA ALA A 169 7.68 9.05 -4.00
C ALA A 169 7.92 9.63 -2.59
N GLY A 170 6.91 9.63 -1.72
CA GLY A 170 6.96 10.25 -0.39
C GLY A 170 7.05 9.27 0.78
N SER A 171 6.69 8.02 0.58
CA SER A 171 6.65 6.99 1.61
C SER A 171 7.03 5.61 1.09
N VAL A 172 7.44 4.75 2.01
CA VAL A 172 7.43 3.30 1.84
C VAL A 172 6.29 2.74 2.66
N ASP A 173 5.37 2.06 2.00
CA ASP A 173 4.20 1.45 2.61
C ASP A 173 4.45 -0.05 2.81
N LEU A 174 4.38 -0.49 4.06
CA LEU A 174 4.72 -1.84 4.49
C LEU A 174 3.47 -2.61 4.90
N ALA A 175 3.33 -3.84 4.40
CA ALA A 175 2.32 -4.80 4.86
C ALA A 175 2.95 -6.18 5.08
N CYS A 176 2.79 -6.74 6.28
CA CYS A 176 3.29 -8.06 6.62
C CYS A 176 2.12 -9.02 6.81
N TYR A 177 2.20 -10.14 6.13
CA TYR A 177 1.19 -11.21 6.20
C TYR A 177 1.80 -12.48 6.78
N GLU A 178 1.00 -13.24 7.49
CA GLU A 178 1.31 -14.57 7.99
C GLU A 178 0.01 -15.40 8.03
N ARG A 179 0.04 -16.63 7.50
CA ARG A 179 -1.12 -17.55 7.48
C ARG A 179 -2.36 -16.86 6.90
N SER A 180 -2.21 -16.24 5.74
CA SER A 180 -3.25 -15.47 5.01
C SER A 180 -3.78 -14.24 5.73
N ARG A 181 -3.17 -13.77 6.82
CA ARG A 181 -3.63 -12.66 7.65
C ARG A 181 -2.66 -11.50 7.64
N ILE A 182 -3.21 -10.30 7.58
CA ILE A 182 -2.41 -9.10 7.79
C ILE A 182 -2.12 -8.97 9.28
N GLU A 183 -0.84 -8.89 9.62
CA GLU A 183 -0.39 -8.79 11.01
C GLU A 183 0.20 -7.43 11.32
N LYS A 184 0.78 -6.77 10.33
CA LYS A 184 1.37 -5.44 10.50
C LYS A 184 1.18 -4.62 9.24
N THR A 185 0.87 -3.33 9.43
CA THR A 185 1.02 -2.31 8.40
C THR A 185 1.74 -1.10 8.99
N GLU A 186 2.58 -0.48 8.18
CA GLU A 186 3.32 0.72 8.57
C GLU A 186 3.46 1.63 7.35
N VAL A 187 3.48 2.94 7.60
CA VAL A 187 3.78 3.96 6.61
C VAL A 187 5.04 4.68 7.05
N ILE A 188 6.12 4.48 6.32
CA ILE A 188 7.43 5.03 6.63
C ILE A 188 7.63 6.26 5.74
N PRO A 189 7.81 7.47 6.30
CA PRO A 189 7.83 8.72 5.53
C PRO A 189 9.20 8.95 4.86
N VAL A 190 9.64 7.97 4.08
CA VAL A 190 10.85 8.00 3.25
C VAL A 190 10.50 7.45 1.86
N GLY A 191 11.03 8.01 0.79
CA GLY A 191 10.70 7.57 -0.56
C GLY A 191 11.54 8.28 -1.62
N GLY A 192 11.09 8.21 -2.88
CA GLY A 192 11.78 8.72 -4.07
C GLY A 192 12.19 10.17 -4.01
N ASN A 193 11.45 11.00 -3.26
CA ASN A 193 11.77 12.41 -3.06
C ASN A 193 13.08 12.64 -2.29
N LEU A 194 13.54 11.66 -1.49
CA LEU A 194 14.84 11.77 -0.85
C LEU A 194 15.96 11.64 -1.88
N PHE A 195 15.85 10.72 -2.83
CA PHE A 195 16.81 10.60 -3.93
C PHE A 195 16.90 11.90 -4.73
N THR A 196 15.76 12.49 -5.10
CA THR A 196 15.71 13.77 -5.81
C THR A 196 16.43 14.88 -5.04
N ARG A 197 16.18 14.99 -3.73
CA ARG A 197 16.84 16.00 -2.87
C ARG A 197 18.34 15.78 -2.75
N ASP A 198 18.77 14.52 -2.63
CA ASP A 198 20.20 14.20 -2.52
C ASP A 198 20.93 14.48 -3.84
N ILE A 199 20.31 14.14 -4.99
CA ILE A 199 20.85 14.48 -6.32
C ILE A 199 20.97 16.00 -6.44
N ALA A 200 19.91 16.76 -6.15
CA ALA A 200 19.92 18.21 -6.21
C ALA A 200 21.01 18.82 -5.32
N GLY A 201 21.15 18.30 -4.08
CA GLY A 201 22.16 18.77 -3.12
C GLY A 201 23.59 18.51 -3.55
N VAL A 202 23.86 17.30 -4.08
CA VAL A 202 25.22 16.90 -4.49
C VAL A 202 25.64 17.53 -5.81
N LEU A 203 24.73 17.66 -6.78
CA LEU A 203 25.00 18.30 -8.05
C LEU A 203 24.91 19.85 -7.97
N GLY A 204 24.11 20.38 -7.03
CA GLY A 204 23.80 21.80 -6.96
C GLY A 204 22.87 22.25 -8.08
N CYS A 205 21.94 21.40 -8.53
CA CYS A 205 20.92 21.68 -9.53
C CYS A 205 19.55 21.93 -8.88
N SER A 206 18.56 22.32 -9.68
CA SER A 206 17.18 22.45 -9.21
C SER A 206 16.57 21.10 -8.82
N LEU A 207 15.49 21.12 -8.04
CA LEU A 207 14.74 19.89 -7.74
C LEU A 207 14.10 19.31 -9.00
N ASP A 208 13.67 20.16 -9.93
CA ASP A 208 13.06 19.73 -11.18
C ASP A 208 14.09 19.03 -12.07
N ASP A 209 15.28 19.62 -12.23
CA ASP A 209 16.40 18.97 -12.96
C ASP A 209 16.78 17.63 -12.31
N ALA A 210 16.86 17.59 -10.98
CA ALA A 210 17.17 16.34 -10.25
C ALA A 210 16.10 15.28 -10.43
N ASP A 211 14.82 15.67 -10.54
CA ASP A 211 13.70 14.75 -10.77
C ASP A 211 13.70 14.18 -12.19
N ASP A 212 14.16 14.98 -13.18
CA ASP A 212 14.37 14.54 -14.57
C ASP A 212 15.63 13.66 -14.72
N LEU A 213 16.72 13.98 -14.03
CA LEU A 213 17.97 13.21 -14.05
C LEU A 213 17.82 11.83 -13.40
N LYS A 214 16.99 11.72 -12.36
CA LYS A 214 16.77 10.47 -11.62
C LYS A 214 16.31 9.31 -12.52
N PRO A 215 15.20 9.38 -13.28
CA PRO A 215 14.78 8.28 -14.14
C PRO A 215 15.74 8.02 -15.31
N ALA A 216 16.48 9.03 -15.75
CA ALA A 216 17.39 8.91 -16.88
C ALA A 216 18.71 8.19 -16.53
N TYR A 217 19.27 8.45 -15.35
CA TYR A 217 20.61 8.01 -14.99
C TYR A 217 20.72 7.23 -13.70
N ALA A 218 19.68 7.22 -12.84
CA ALA A 218 19.80 6.55 -11.56
C ALA A 218 19.71 5.03 -11.68
N HIS A 219 20.69 4.36 -11.11
CA HIS A 219 20.68 2.91 -10.88
C HIS A 219 21.45 2.57 -9.60
N ILE A 220 21.29 1.36 -9.12
CA ILE A 220 21.93 0.90 -7.90
C ILE A 220 23.18 0.11 -8.25
N GLY A 221 24.27 0.46 -7.57
CA GLY A 221 25.58 -0.18 -7.76
C GLY A 221 26.33 0.36 -8.98
N MET A 222 27.64 0.40 -8.85
CA MET A 222 28.53 0.89 -9.92
C MET A 222 28.58 -0.08 -11.09
N ARG A 223 28.55 0.45 -12.31
CA ARG A 223 28.66 -0.30 -13.57
C ARG A 223 29.91 0.12 -14.35
N PRO A 224 30.50 -0.80 -15.15
CA PRO A 224 31.50 -0.40 -16.12
C PRO A 224 30.88 0.62 -17.09
N GLY A 225 31.44 1.79 -17.16
CA GLY A 225 30.93 2.89 -18.01
C GLY A 225 30.48 4.13 -17.22
N ASP A 226 30.09 4.01 -15.96
CA ASP A 226 29.64 5.14 -15.13
C ASP A 226 30.70 6.24 -14.97
N ASP A 227 31.97 5.91 -15.13
CA ASP A 227 33.07 6.86 -15.12
C ASP A 227 33.21 7.65 -16.45
N TYR A 228 32.69 7.11 -17.54
CA TYR A 228 32.79 7.68 -18.90
C TYR A 228 31.48 8.33 -19.34
N GLU A 229 30.35 7.83 -18.89
CA GLU A 229 29.05 8.46 -19.13
C GLU A 229 28.94 9.75 -18.33
N THR A 230 28.52 10.82 -19.00
CA THR A 230 28.46 12.15 -18.40
C THR A 230 27.04 12.69 -18.35
N ILE A 231 26.73 13.36 -17.27
CA ILE A 231 25.47 14.06 -17.03
C ILE A 231 25.69 15.56 -17.21
N ARG A 232 24.85 16.20 -18.01
CA ARG A 232 24.83 17.66 -18.19
C ARG A 232 23.65 18.24 -17.42
N TYR A 233 23.89 19.31 -16.69
CA TYR A 233 22.88 20.01 -15.92
C TYR A 233 23.28 21.48 -15.69
N VAL A 234 22.30 22.31 -15.32
CA VAL A 234 22.55 23.71 -14.96
C VAL A 234 22.75 23.82 -13.44
N CYS A 235 23.88 24.40 -13.04
CA CYS A 235 24.14 24.65 -11.62
C CYS A 235 23.32 25.86 -11.15
N GLU A 236 22.50 25.69 -10.11
CA GLU A 236 21.64 26.75 -9.58
C GLU A 236 22.43 27.98 -9.09
N ALA A 237 23.58 27.77 -8.46
CA ALA A 237 24.36 28.82 -7.86
C ALA A 237 25.10 29.69 -8.91
N THR A 238 25.62 29.07 -9.99
CA THR A 238 26.42 29.76 -11.00
C THR A 238 25.66 30.04 -12.27
N ARG A 239 24.49 29.41 -12.47
CA ARG A 239 23.70 29.42 -13.70
C ARG A 239 24.47 28.93 -14.94
N GLU A 240 25.55 28.20 -14.71
CA GLU A 240 26.39 27.63 -15.75
C GLU A 240 26.07 26.16 -15.98
N GLU A 241 26.23 25.72 -17.22
CA GLU A 241 26.18 24.29 -17.55
C GLU A 241 27.40 23.58 -16.95
N LYS A 242 27.15 22.48 -16.24
CA LYS A 242 28.18 21.60 -15.69
C LYS A 242 28.06 20.19 -16.26
N VAL A 243 29.20 19.53 -16.33
CA VAL A 243 29.32 18.15 -16.79
C VAL A 243 30.01 17.34 -15.68
N VAL A 244 29.36 16.25 -15.24
CA VAL A 244 29.92 15.35 -14.23
C VAL A 244 29.79 13.88 -14.69
N PRO A 245 30.66 12.98 -14.24
CA PRO A 245 30.48 11.55 -14.48
C PRO A 245 29.18 11.04 -13.84
N CYS A 246 28.48 10.12 -14.51
CA CYS A 246 27.27 9.45 -14.01
C CYS A 246 27.50 8.77 -12.66
N ARG A 247 28.71 8.24 -12.45
CA ARG A 247 29.19 7.67 -11.18
C ARG A 247 28.77 8.49 -9.96
N LYS A 248 28.87 9.85 -10.04
CA LYS A 248 28.56 10.73 -8.92
C LYS A 248 27.11 10.63 -8.47
N LEU A 249 26.19 10.52 -9.42
CA LEU A 249 24.75 10.33 -9.16
C LEU A 249 24.48 8.93 -8.62
N VAL A 250 25.08 7.91 -9.22
CA VAL A 250 24.93 6.51 -8.84
C VAL A 250 25.37 6.25 -7.39
N GLU A 251 26.52 6.83 -7.00
CA GLU A 251 27.02 6.74 -5.61
C GLU A 251 26.00 7.30 -4.61
N VAL A 252 25.48 8.51 -4.88
CA VAL A 252 24.52 9.19 -4.03
C VAL A 252 23.24 8.35 -3.85
N VAL A 253 22.68 7.88 -4.97
CA VAL A 253 21.45 7.11 -4.99
C VAL A 253 21.65 5.76 -4.29
N THR A 254 22.75 5.08 -4.54
CA THR A 254 23.06 3.79 -3.89
C THR A 254 23.20 3.94 -2.38
N CYS A 255 23.93 4.95 -1.91
CA CYS A 255 24.09 5.23 -0.48
C CYS A 255 22.73 5.51 0.19
N ARG A 256 21.88 6.33 -0.44
CA ARG A 256 20.55 6.63 0.10
C ARG A 256 19.65 5.40 0.12
N ALA A 257 19.65 4.59 -0.93
CA ALA A 257 18.88 3.35 -0.97
C ALA A 257 19.29 2.38 0.15
N GLU A 258 20.59 2.19 0.36
CA GLU A 258 21.09 1.35 1.46
C GLU A 258 20.67 1.88 2.84
N GLU A 259 20.73 3.20 3.05
CA GLU A 259 20.31 3.82 4.32
C GLU A 259 18.82 3.57 4.59
N ILE A 260 17.96 3.84 3.61
CA ILE A 260 16.51 3.61 3.72
C ILE A 260 16.23 2.15 4.07
N LEU A 261 16.83 1.21 3.35
CA LEU A 261 16.62 -0.22 3.56
C LEU A 261 17.12 -0.70 4.93
N LYS A 262 18.27 -0.20 5.40
CA LYS A 262 18.77 -0.49 6.75
C LYS A 262 17.82 0.02 7.82
N VAL A 263 17.28 1.24 7.67
CA VAL A 263 16.28 1.80 8.60
C VAL A 263 15.01 0.93 8.61
N ILE A 264 14.52 0.52 7.44
CA ILE A 264 13.34 -0.36 7.35
C ILE A 264 13.59 -1.69 8.06
N ARG A 265 14.71 -2.34 7.76
CA ARG A 265 15.12 -3.60 8.39
C ARG A 265 15.19 -3.48 9.90
N ASP A 266 15.97 -2.54 10.40
CA ASP A 266 16.37 -2.50 11.81
C ASP A 266 15.27 -1.93 12.71
N ARG A 267 14.47 -0.98 12.23
CA ARG A 267 13.44 -0.32 13.04
C ARG A 267 12.04 -0.90 12.88
N PHE A 268 11.73 -1.49 11.73
CA PHE A 268 10.36 -1.90 11.43
C PHE A 268 10.19 -3.42 11.28
N LEU A 269 11.22 -4.15 10.84
CA LEU A 269 11.11 -5.59 10.61
C LEU A 269 11.77 -6.43 11.71
N ALA A 270 13.00 -6.10 12.09
CA ALA A 270 13.77 -6.87 13.07
C ALA A 270 13.13 -6.95 14.45
N PRO A 271 12.53 -5.88 15.02
CA PRO A 271 11.98 -5.94 16.37
C PRO A 271 10.88 -6.97 16.57
N GLU A 272 10.15 -7.34 15.49
CA GLU A 272 9.07 -8.32 15.51
C GLU A 272 9.44 -9.61 14.77
N ASN A 273 10.71 -9.81 14.45
CA ASN A 273 11.25 -10.98 13.73
C ASN A 273 10.57 -11.25 12.38
N TRP A 274 10.14 -10.20 11.67
CA TRP A 274 9.44 -10.37 10.40
C TRP A 274 10.28 -11.05 9.33
N LEU A 275 11.60 -10.84 9.35
CA LEU A 275 12.52 -11.48 8.39
C LEU A 275 12.53 -13.01 8.52
N GLN A 276 12.34 -13.56 9.73
CA GLN A 276 12.25 -15.01 9.97
C GLN A 276 10.85 -15.57 9.69
N ARG A 277 9.81 -14.74 9.77
CA ARG A 277 8.40 -15.13 9.58
C ARG A 277 7.97 -15.10 8.13
N ALA A 278 8.71 -14.41 7.26
CA ALA A 278 8.39 -14.23 5.84
C ALA A 278 9.00 -15.35 4.98
N ALA A 279 8.50 -16.58 5.10
CA ALA A 279 8.96 -17.71 4.28
C ALA A 279 8.68 -17.51 2.77
N GLY A 280 7.64 -16.73 2.42
CA GLY A 280 7.34 -16.29 1.05
C GLY A 280 8.24 -15.15 0.55
N GLY A 281 9.19 -14.68 1.37
CA GLY A 281 10.14 -13.63 1.00
C GLY A 281 9.53 -12.23 1.01
N ILE A 282 10.07 -11.38 0.15
CA ILE A 282 9.68 -9.97 0.03
C ILE A 282 9.13 -9.70 -1.36
N VAL A 283 8.00 -9.01 -1.42
CA VAL A 283 7.41 -8.50 -2.65
C VAL A 283 7.53 -6.98 -2.65
N ILE A 284 8.15 -6.43 -3.69
CA ILE A 284 8.32 -4.98 -3.84
C ILE A 284 7.55 -4.44 -5.03
N THR A 285 7.04 -3.22 -4.90
CA THR A 285 6.35 -2.47 -5.95
C THR A 285 6.57 -0.97 -5.75
N GLY A 286 5.95 -0.14 -6.59
CA GLY A 286 6.06 1.32 -6.54
C GLY A 286 7.17 1.86 -7.45
N GLY A 287 7.06 3.14 -7.79
CA GLY A 287 7.90 3.79 -8.82
C GLY A 287 9.41 3.72 -8.58
N CYS A 288 9.87 3.70 -7.31
CA CYS A 288 11.30 3.59 -7.01
C CYS A 288 11.89 2.24 -7.40
N THR A 289 11.07 1.19 -7.50
CA THR A 289 11.53 -0.16 -7.88
C THR A 289 11.90 -0.29 -9.35
N ARG A 290 11.55 0.70 -10.17
CA ARG A 290 12.02 0.80 -11.57
C ARG A 290 13.52 1.07 -11.70
N MET A 291 14.14 1.55 -10.62
CA MET A 291 15.57 1.82 -10.61
C MET A 291 16.36 0.51 -10.76
N PRO A 292 17.15 0.36 -11.82
CA PRO A 292 17.90 -0.89 -12.05
C PRO A 292 18.81 -1.22 -10.86
N GLY A 293 18.85 -2.49 -10.44
CA GLY A 293 19.64 -2.95 -9.29
C GLY A 293 18.95 -2.76 -7.92
N PHE A 294 17.75 -2.15 -7.88
CA PHE A 294 17.06 -1.89 -6.62
C PHE A 294 16.58 -3.18 -5.93
N ALA A 295 16.01 -4.12 -6.70
CA ALA A 295 15.53 -5.40 -6.16
C ALA A 295 16.67 -6.23 -5.58
N GLU A 296 17.83 -6.26 -6.26
CA GLU A 296 19.04 -6.94 -5.80
C GLU A 296 19.58 -6.33 -4.52
N LEU A 297 19.54 -4.99 -4.39
CA LEU A 297 19.93 -4.33 -3.17
C LEU A 297 18.98 -4.67 -2.01
N VAL A 298 17.66 -4.68 -2.25
CA VAL A 298 16.70 -5.12 -1.24
C VAL A 298 16.99 -6.53 -0.79
N ALA A 299 17.23 -7.48 -1.71
CA ALA A 299 17.56 -8.87 -1.39
C ALA A 299 18.87 -8.98 -0.56
N LYS A 300 19.89 -8.21 -0.94
CA LYS A 300 21.18 -8.15 -0.22
C LYS A 300 21.02 -7.63 1.20
N VAL A 301 20.28 -6.52 1.41
CA VAL A 301 20.14 -5.89 2.73
C VAL A 301 19.22 -6.70 3.64
N MET A 302 18.13 -7.24 3.10
CA MET A 302 17.14 -8.00 3.88
C MET A 302 17.51 -9.47 4.07
N GLN A 303 18.41 -10.00 3.26
CA GLN A 303 18.83 -11.42 3.23
C GLN A 303 17.64 -12.38 3.02
N LEU A 304 16.70 -11.98 2.17
CA LEU A 304 15.53 -12.75 1.77
C LEU A 304 15.36 -12.69 0.25
N PRO A 305 14.71 -13.71 -0.36
CA PRO A 305 14.29 -13.64 -1.75
C PRO A 305 13.38 -12.43 -1.98
N VAL A 306 13.60 -11.71 -3.08
CA VAL A 306 12.82 -10.53 -3.46
C VAL A 306 12.21 -10.73 -4.82
N ARG A 307 10.93 -10.41 -4.94
CA ARG A 307 10.20 -10.41 -6.20
C ARG A 307 9.63 -9.02 -6.47
N LEU A 308 9.85 -8.50 -7.67
CA LEU A 308 9.14 -7.34 -8.17
C LEU A 308 7.73 -7.75 -8.58
N ALA A 309 6.71 -7.00 -8.16
CA ALA A 309 5.34 -7.25 -8.55
C ALA A 309 4.66 -5.98 -9.07
N SER A 310 3.98 -6.14 -10.20
CA SER A 310 3.01 -5.18 -10.73
C SER A 310 1.64 -5.82 -10.81
N PRO A 311 0.54 -5.05 -10.69
CA PRO A 311 -0.81 -5.56 -10.86
C PRO A 311 -0.99 -6.17 -12.25
N GLY A 312 -1.58 -7.36 -12.31
CA GLY A 312 -1.88 -8.03 -13.59
C GLY A 312 -0.73 -8.81 -14.21
N HIS A 313 0.48 -8.74 -13.66
CA HIS A 313 1.58 -9.54 -14.16
C HIS A 313 1.37 -11.03 -13.84
N LYS A 314 1.09 -11.84 -14.89
CA LYS A 314 1.21 -13.29 -14.83
C LYS A 314 2.49 -13.68 -15.54
N GLU A 315 3.36 -14.42 -14.85
CA GLU A 315 4.51 -15.06 -15.49
C GLU A 315 4.06 -15.82 -16.73
N GLY A 316 4.50 -15.40 -17.91
CA GLY A 316 4.37 -16.15 -19.14
C GLY A 316 3.44 -15.60 -20.24
N ASN A 317 2.70 -14.53 -20.06
CA ASN A 317 1.95 -13.90 -21.15
C ASN A 317 2.61 -12.60 -21.60
N GLY A 318 3.18 -12.60 -22.79
CA GLY A 318 3.84 -11.45 -23.44
C GLY A 318 2.86 -10.37 -23.97
N SER A 319 1.86 -9.98 -23.18
CA SER A 319 1.09 -8.77 -23.44
C SER A 319 1.89 -7.59 -22.94
N GLU A 320 2.11 -6.58 -23.77
CA GLU A 320 2.67 -5.28 -23.37
C GLU A 320 1.92 -4.82 -22.13
N ASP A 321 2.63 -4.71 -21.00
CA ASP A 321 2.06 -4.35 -19.70
C ASP A 321 1.64 -2.86 -19.75
N LEU A 322 0.36 -2.64 -19.98
CA LEU A 322 -0.27 -1.31 -19.86
C LEU A 322 -0.32 -0.82 -18.40
N ILE A 323 0.04 -1.68 -17.45
CA ILE A 323 -0.07 -1.47 -16.01
C ILE A 323 1.29 -1.66 -15.37
N GLY A 324 1.83 -0.59 -14.82
CA GLY A 324 3.14 -0.56 -14.19
C GLY A 324 3.11 -0.83 -12.68
N VAL A 325 4.29 -0.88 -12.07
CA VAL A 325 4.45 -1.01 -10.61
C VAL A 325 3.85 0.18 -9.86
N GLU A 326 3.79 1.33 -10.48
CA GLU A 326 3.19 2.57 -9.93
C GLU A 326 1.67 2.50 -9.79
N ASP A 327 1.00 1.61 -10.52
CA ASP A 327 -0.46 1.47 -10.51
C ASP A 327 -0.98 0.54 -9.40
N SER A 328 -0.07 -0.10 -8.65
CA SER A 328 -0.38 -1.11 -7.64
C SER A 328 -1.41 -0.63 -6.62
N THR A 329 -1.23 0.56 -6.08
CA THR A 329 -2.16 1.16 -5.12
C THR A 329 -3.53 1.42 -5.75
N ALA A 330 -3.58 2.04 -6.94
CA ALA A 330 -4.84 2.41 -7.59
C ALA A 330 -5.69 1.17 -7.89
N ILE A 331 -5.08 0.13 -8.44
CA ILE A 331 -5.74 -1.14 -8.73
C ILE A 331 -6.18 -1.85 -7.45
N GLY A 332 -5.33 -1.82 -6.43
CA GLY A 332 -5.67 -2.38 -5.12
C GLY A 332 -6.86 -1.68 -4.46
N VAL A 333 -6.98 -0.36 -4.60
CA VAL A 333 -8.16 0.39 -4.15
C VAL A 333 -9.42 -0.09 -4.86
N ILE A 334 -9.37 -0.33 -6.16
CA ILE A 334 -10.51 -0.87 -6.94
C ILE A 334 -10.88 -2.26 -6.41
N ILE A 335 -9.90 -3.16 -6.26
CA ILE A 335 -10.11 -4.53 -5.76
C ILE A 335 -10.79 -4.51 -4.37
N GLU A 336 -10.26 -3.73 -3.44
CA GLU A 336 -10.80 -3.65 -2.08
C GLU A 336 -12.18 -2.95 -2.03
N THR A 337 -12.43 -1.96 -2.88
CA THR A 337 -13.76 -1.32 -3.00
C THR A 337 -14.81 -2.33 -3.47
N VAL A 338 -14.50 -3.09 -4.50
CA VAL A 338 -15.40 -4.13 -5.02
C VAL A 338 -15.65 -5.22 -3.97
N ARG A 339 -14.61 -5.66 -3.27
CA ARG A 339 -14.72 -6.62 -2.17
C ARG A 339 -15.66 -6.12 -1.07
N ARG A 340 -15.52 -4.87 -0.64
CA ARG A 340 -16.40 -4.24 0.37
C ARG A 340 -17.86 -4.14 -0.09
N ARG A 341 -18.10 -3.79 -1.35
CA ARG A 341 -19.45 -3.77 -1.94
C ARG A 341 -20.11 -5.14 -1.86
N ARG A 342 -19.39 -6.21 -2.23
CA ARG A 342 -19.90 -7.59 -2.15
C ARG A 342 -20.29 -7.98 -0.73
N LEU A 343 -19.42 -7.72 0.25
CA LEU A 343 -19.66 -8.03 1.66
C LEU A 343 -20.83 -7.24 2.25
N SER A 344 -21.07 -6.01 1.81
CA SER A 344 -22.18 -5.16 2.29
C SER A 344 -23.53 -5.45 1.63
N GLY A 345 -23.64 -6.43 0.74
CA GLY A 345 -24.88 -6.76 0.02
C GLY A 345 -25.34 -5.73 -1.03
N LYS A 346 -24.58 -4.63 -1.20
CA LYS A 346 -24.87 -3.58 -2.19
C LYS A 346 -24.52 -3.99 -3.63
N ALA A 347 -23.92 -5.14 -3.82
CA ALA A 347 -23.48 -5.62 -5.13
C ALA A 347 -24.65 -5.96 -6.05
N ARG A 348 -25.82 -6.34 -5.53
CA ARG A 348 -26.95 -6.80 -6.36
C ARG A 348 -27.63 -5.70 -7.19
N ALA A 349 -27.54 -4.44 -6.80
CA ALA A 349 -28.21 -3.32 -7.52
C ALA A 349 -27.32 -2.69 -8.63
N ALA A 350 -26.00 -2.87 -8.57
CA ALA A 350 -25.05 -2.27 -9.52
C ALA A 350 -24.56 -3.22 -10.62
N ASP A 351 -24.81 -4.53 -10.49
CA ASP A 351 -24.27 -5.57 -11.38
C ASP A 351 -24.80 -5.52 -12.82
N GLY A 352 -25.89 -4.80 -13.09
CA GLY A 352 -26.44 -4.67 -14.46
C GLY A 352 -25.51 -3.92 -15.44
N HIS A 353 -24.67 -2.99 -14.96
CA HIS A 353 -23.80 -2.17 -15.81
C HIS A 353 -22.30 -2.36 -15.55
N LEU A 354 -21.92 -2.86 -14.37
CA LEU A 354 -20.53 -3.13 -14.00
C LEU A 354 -20.06 -4.54 -14.42
N GLY A 355 -20.98 -5.45 -14.67
CA GLY A 355 -20.68 -6.85 -15.06
C GLY A 355 -19.77 -6.95 -16.28
N GLY A 356 -19.99 -6.11 -17.29
CA GLY A 356 -19.16 -6.07 -18.50
C GLY A 356 -17.75 -5.51 -18.26
N PHE A 357 -17.62 -4.44 -17.45
CA PHE A 357 -16.33 -3.84 -17.12
C PHE A 357 -15.54 -4.74 -16.18
N MET A 358 -16.20 -5.33 -15.17
CA MET A 358 -15.56 -6.26 -14.23
C MET A 358 -15.16 -7.58 -14.89
N ALA A 359 -15.93 -8.07 -15.86
CA ALA A 359 -15.54 -9.25 -16.65
C ALA A 359 -14.29 -8.95 -17.50
N GLY A 360 -14.24 -7.79 -18.15
CA GLY A 360 -13.07 -7.34 -18.91
C GLY A 360 -11.86 -7.10 -18.01
N PHE A 361 -12.05 -6.43 -16.88
CA PHE A 361 -10.99 -6.14 -15.90
C PHE A 361 -10.49 -7.41 -15.20
N LYS A 362 -11.40 -8.33 -14.82
CA LYS A 362 -11.06 -9.63 -14.26
C LYS A 362 -10.32 -10.51 -15.30
N ARG A 363 -10.70 -10.45 -16.57
CA ARG A 363 -10.04 -11.14 -17.67
C ARG A 363 -8.64 -10.58 -17.92
N MET A 364 -8.46 -9.26 -17.80
CA MET A 364 -7.20 -8.58 -17.96
C MET A 364 -6.24 -8.86 -16.80
N ILE A 365 -6.73 -8.89 -15.53
CA ILE A 365 -5.87 -9.08 -14.33
C ILE A 365 -5.69 -10.55 -13.95
N PHE A 366 -6.74 -11.39 -14.05
CA PHE A 366 -6.74 -12.76 -13.53
C PHE A 366 -6.81 -13.85 -14.60
N GLY A 367 -7.03 -13.52 -15.89
CA GLY A 367 -7.27 -14.49 -16.97
C GLY A 367 -8.57 -15.28 -16.78
N ASP A 368 -8.94 -16.09 -17.77
CA ASP A 368 -10.09 -16.98 -17.68
C ASP A 368 -9.83 -18.12 -16.68
N PHE A 369 -10.43 -18.04 -15.49
CA PHE A 369 -10.65 -19.18 -14.62
C PHE A 369 -12.05 -19.73 -14.92
N SER A 370 -12.15 -20.57 -15.94
CA SER A 370 -13.24 -21.50 -16.14
C SER A 370 -12.62 -22.90 -16.18
N GLY A 371 -12.69 -23.56 -15.03
CA GLY A 371 -12.26 -24.93 -14.81
C GLY A 371 -12.71 -25.31 -13.43
#